data_28560759e93d23241ae18f806e89271b
#
_entry.id   28560759e93d23241ae18f806e89271b
#
_cell.length_a   1.000
_cell.length_b   1.000
_cell.length_c   1.000
_cell.angle_alpha   90.00
_cell.angle_beta   90.00
_cell.angle_gamma   90.00
#
_symmetry.space_group_name_H-M   'P 1'
#
loop_
_entity.id
_entity.type
_entity.pdbx_description
1 polymer ?
#
loop_
_entity_poly.entity_id
_entity_poly.type
_entity_poly.pdbx_seq_one_letter_code
_entity_poly.pdbx_strand_id
1 'polypeptide(L)'
;MRVKGIKVHRVTSWLLVLTAIITVILGYGASRRWFTPYDYYLLIHLIFDWIIVTLSIIHVIFSRKYLKLKLSRMLKGLMSEKAGPTNLLRLIQRITKWVIIILAFFVGLSGLIYYWWFAVIFHNIFLFSLHLNLDLALSIAVIIHIGIGSKFFFTRKKIKHWSVNLFIGSLILSSTIAVIYINIPPGIAPFQIKIGTNTYSFNPDEIETVRPDLFQNRTFSAFDILVYLNSTGAINLTYHFNASMNTYVIDSLNGEINWWYIMYYSGGHSEKNTVRMDHYPWKVGTSIIVYQEDPSYINHVYSTFREEVTRLTNNNGTVIIPTVTIDGNTFNIEFYNVSVTPHNKRNNTLQIGIITALDVIMTLGDLGNITYDLRYVSSMGRGYYVHNYFVQRINTDTNIGRCGFVYDVGDNDFKYPGPNYIYLASDHRILTSPEYLRFFWTCL
;
A
#
# COMPACT_ATOMS: atom_id res chain seq x y z
N MET A 1 -35.61 15.61 36.06
CA MET A 1 -34.24 15.30 35.61
C MET A 1 -34.04 13.88 35.06
N ARG A 2 -34.65 12.83 35.62
CA ARG A 2 -34.45 11.42 35.17
C ARG A 2 -34.88 11.14 33.75
N VAL A 3 -35.98 11.73 33.26
CA VAL A 3 -36.51 11.50 31.89
C VAL A 3 -35.65 12.16 30.82
N LYS A 4 -35.07 13.34 31.07
CA LYS A 4 -34.17 14.01 30.11
C LYS A 4 -32.87 13.20 29.85
N GLY A 5 -32.28 12.62 30.93
CA GLY A 5 -31.08 11.80 30.78
C GLY A 5 -31.24 10.52 29.98
N ILE A 6 -32.44 9.88 30.03
CA ILE A 6 -32.75 8.68 29.26
C ILE A 6 -32.90 9.01 27.77
N LYS A 7 -33.49 10.16 27.43
CA LYS A 7 -33.63 10.60 26.01
C LYS A 7 -32.24 10.91 25.42
N VAL A 8 -31.41 11.65 26.12
CA VAL A 8 -30.04 11.98 25.66
C VAL A 8 -29.22 10.71 25.45
N HIS A 9 -29.24 9.76 26.36
CA HIS A 9 -28.53 8.50 26.22
C HIS A 9 -28.99 7.69 24.97
N ARG A 10 -30.27 7.68 24.66
CA ARG A 10 -30.80 6.98 23.46
C ARG A 10 -30.34 7.68 22.19
N VAL A 11 -30.44 8.99 22.13
CA VAL A 11 -30.00 9.79 20.98
C VAL A 11 -28.51 9.60 20.72
N THR A 12 -27.68 9.73 21.74
CA THR A 12 -26.22 9.54 21.59
C THR A 12 -25.86 8.12 21.17
N SER A 13 -26.60 7.09 21.63
CA SER A 13 -26.40 5.70 21.17
C SER A 13 -26.68 5.52 19.68
N TRP A 14 -27.77 6.11 19.18
CA TRP A 14 -28.13 6.01 17.75
C TRP A 14 -27.16 6.81 16.87
N LEU A 15 -26.78 8.01 17.31
CA LEU A 15 -25.75 8.81 16.62
C LEU A 15 -24.43 8.06 16.54
N LEU A 16 -24.02 7.42 17.61
CA LEU A 16 -22.77 6.65 17.65
C LEU A 16 -22.78 5.47 16.69
N VAL A 17 -23.89 4.73 16.60
CA VAL A 17 -24.05 3.64 15.63
C VAL A 17 -24.03 4.16 14.20
N LEU A 18 -24.77 5.24 13.92
CA LEU A 18 -24.80 5.83 12.57
C LEU A 18 -23.41 6.32 12.15
N THR A 19 -22.74 7.05 13.03
CA THR A 19 -21.39 7.57 12.81
C THR A 19 -20.40 6.41 12.59
N ALA A 20 -20.46 5.35 13.40
CA ALA A 20 -19.59 4.18 13.24
C ALA A 20 -19.79 3.50 11.87
N ILE A 21 -21.04 3.36 11.39
CA ILE A 21 -21.32 2.80 10.07
C ILE A 21 -20.70 3.68 8.97
N ILE A 22 -20.88 5.00 9.05
CA ILE A 22 -20.33 5.94 8.07
C ILE A 22 -18.80 5.91 8.09
N THR A 23 -18.18 5.94 9.26
CA THR A 23 -16.72 5.87 9.43
C THR A 23 -16.16 4.60 8.80
N VAL A 24 -16.79 3.44 9.05
CA VAL A 24 -16.38 2.16 8.45
C VAL A 24 -16.47 2.20 6.93
N ILE A 25 -17.60 2.66 6.37
CA ILE A 25 -17.79 2.75 4.91
C ILE A 25 -16.75 3.69 4.28
N LEU A 26 -16.51 4.85 4.87
CA LEU A 26 -15.54 5.82 4.37
C LEU A 26 -14.11 5.30 4.49
N GLY A 27 -13.75 4.66 5.62
CA GLY A 27 -12.44 4.06 5.83
C GLY A 27 -12.13 2.95 4.84
N TYR A 28 -13.10 2.03 4.62
CA TYR A 28 -12.97 1.00 3.62
C TYR A 28 -12.94 1.56 2.20
N GLY A 29 -13.80 2.52 1.88
CA GLY A 29 -13.83 3.18 0.59
C GLY A 29 -12.53 3.92 0.28
N ALA A 30 -11.98 4.62 1.26
CA ALA A 30 -10.69 5.29 1.15
C ALA A 30 -9.54 4.28 0.99
N SER A 31 -9.49 3.24 1.84
CA SER A 31 -8.43 2.20 1.76
C SER A 31 -8.42 1.42 0.45
N ARG A 32 -9.56 1.34 -0.25
CA ARG A 32 -9.75 0.64 -1.53
C ARG A 32 -9.82 1.58 -2.73
N ARG A 33 -9.68 2.90 -2.53
CA ARG A 33 -9.82 3.92 -3.59
C ARG A 33 -11.14 3.81 -4.37
N TRP A 34 -12.22 3.43 -3.67
CA TRP A 34 -13.56 3.36 -4.29
C TRP A 34 -14.10 4.72 -4.72
N PHE A 35 -13.56 5.79 -4.14
CA PHE A 35 -14.02 7.16 -4.38
C PHE A 35 -12.88 8.03 -4.90
N THR A 36 -13.18 8.88 -5.85
CA THR A 36 -12.28 9.92 -6.38
C THR A 36 -12.95 11.29 -6.25
N PRO A 37 -12.24 12.35 -5.85
CA PRO A 37 -10.82 12.39 -5.46
C PRO A 37 -10.56 11.82 -4.06
N TYR A 38 -9.51 11.03 -3.93
CA TYR A 38 -9.16 10.30 -2.71
C TYR A 38 -8.99 11.19 -1.47
N ASP A 39 -8.32 12.33 -1.61
CA ASP A 39 -8.01 13.23 -0.49
C ASP A 39 -9.27 13.83 0.15
N TYR A 40 -10.30 14.07 -0.63
CA TYR A 40 -11.57 14.57 -0.12
C TYR A 40 -12.26 13.55 0.80
N TYR A 41 -12.29 12.27 0.39
CA TYR A 41 -12.90 11.20 1.20
C TYR A 41 -12.10 10.90 2.45
N LEU A 42 -10.78 11.02 2.37
CA LEU A 42 -9.90 10.87 3.51
C LEU A 42 -10.13 11.98 4.55
N LEU A 43 -10.31 13.23 4.11
CA LEU A 43 -10.68 14.33 4.99
C LEU A 43 -12.03 14.10 5.67
N ILE A 44 -13.02 13.63 4.92
CA ILE A 44 -14.35 13.31 5.47
C ILE A 44 -14.21 12.18 6.50
N HIS A 45 -13.46 11.12 6.23
CA HIS A 45 -13.21 10.04 7.18
C HIS A 45 -12.60 10.56 8.48
N LEU A 46 -11.61 11.43 8.41
CA LEU A 46 -10.99 12.07 9.56
C LEU A 46 -11.98 12.90 10.41
N ILE A 47 -12.88 13.64 9.76
CA ILE A 47 -13.95 14.39 10.44
C ILE A 47 -14.86 13.42 11.22
N PHE A 48 -15.23 12.29 10.60
CA PHE A 48 -16.06 11.27 11.25
C PHE A 48 -15.33 10.58 12.41
N ASP A 49 -14.01 10.40 12.34
CA ASP A 49 -13.20 9.88 13.44
C ASP A 49 -13.26 10.83 14.67
N TRP A 50 -13.16 12.13 14.45
CA TRP A 50 -13.36 13.13 15.53
C TRP A 50 -14.75 13.06 16.13
N ILE A 51 -15.77 12.93 15.29
CA ILE A 51 -17.16 12.84 15.75
C ILE A 51 -17.37 11.57 16.57
N ILE A 52 -16.82 10.42 16.15
CA ILE A 52 -16.99 9.14 16.86
C ILE A 52 -16.27 9.15 18.22
N VAL A 53 -15.08 9.72 18.30
CA VAL A 53 -14.35 9.89 19.59
C VAL A 53 -15.15 10.77 20.55
N THR A 54 -15.60 11.91 20.06
CA THR A 54 -16.39 12.86 20.86
C THR A 54 -17.70 12.25 21.37
N LEU A 55 -18.45 11.58 20.47
CA LEU A 55 -19.69 10.90 20.83
C LEU A 55 -19.45 9.74 21.80
N SER A 56 -18.34 9.02 21.69
CA SER A 56 -17.96 7.93 22.60
C SER A 56 -17.72 8.48 24.01
N ILE A 57 -16.98 9.58 24.14
CA ILE A 57 -16.73 10.25 25.42
C ILE A 57 -18.06 10.73 26.04
N ILE A 58 -18.87 11.43 25.26
CA ILE A 58 -20.20 11.91 25.70
C ILE A 58 -21.06 10.74 26.17
N HIS A 59 -21.09 9.65 25.38
CA HIS A 59 -21.87 8.46 25.71
C HIS A 59 -21.40 7.80 27.01
N VAL A 60 -20.09 7.71 27.25
CA VAL A 60 -19.52 7.19 28.50
C VAL A 60 -19.93 8.07 29.71
N ILE A 61 -19.80 9.38 29.56
CA ILE A 61 -20.17 10.33 30.65
C ILE A 61 -21.64 10.14 31.05
N PHE A 62 -22.56 10.14 30.07
CA PHE A 62 -23.97 9.96 30.34
C PHE A 62 -24.34 8.53 30.79
N SER A 63 -23.55 7.52 30.37
CA SER A 63 -23.74 6.13 30.79
C SER A 63 -23.16 5.82 32.15
N ARG A 64 -22.33 6.68 32.75
CA ARG A 64 -21.60 6.43 34.00
C ARG A 64 -22.51 6.01 35.16
N LYS A 65 -23.70 6.61 35.28
CA LYS A 65 -24.70 6.24 36.29
C LYS A 65 -25.26 4.82 36.09
N TYR A 66 -25.23 4.29 34.87
CA TYR A 66 -25.70 2.94 34.55
C TYR A 66 -24.54 1.91 34.61
N LEU A 67 -23.30 2.34 34.57
CA LEU A 67 -22.08 1.54 34.69
C LEU A 67 -21.94 0.84 36.03
N LYS A 68 -22.25 1.53 37.11
CA LYS A 68 -22.17 1.00 38.49
C LYS A 68 -23.16 -0.18 38.75
N LEU A 69 -24.01 -0.52 37.77
CA LEU A 69 -24.96 -1.62 37.88
C LEU A 69 -24.34 -2.92 37.41
N LYS A 70 -23.54 -3.56 38.26
CA LYS A 70 -23.72 -4.95 38.62
C LYS A 70 -23.29 -5.98 37.58
N LEU A 71 -22.01 -5.94 37.15
CA LEU A 71 -21.36 -7.10 36.58
C LEU A 71 -21.51 -8.31 37.52
N SER A 72 -21.38 -8.13 38.84
CA SER A 72 -21.54 -9.18 39.83
C SER A 72 -22.96 -9.78 39.93
N ARG A 73 -24.03 -8.94 39.81
CA ARG A 73 -25.40 -9.47 39.76
C ARG A 73 -25.73 -10.15 38.45
N MET A 74 -25.07 -9.75 37.37
CA MET A 74 -25.28 -10.30 36.06
C MET A 74 -24.61 -11.67 35.91
N LEU A 75 -23.40 -11.82 36.45
CA LEU A 75 -22.71 -13.11 36.55
C LEU A 75 -23.45 -14.08 37.46
N LYS A 76 -23.96 -13.61 38.61
CA LYS A 76 -24.83 -14.43 39.47
C LYS A 76 -26.13 -14.87 38.81
N GLY A 77 -26.72 -14.04 37.91
CA GLY A 77 -27.93 -14.39 37.14
C GLY A 77 -27.68 -15.39 36.02
N LEU A 78 -26.45 -15.48 35.50
CA LEU A 78 -26.06 -16.50 34.51
C LEU A 78 -25.73 -17.84 35.15
N MET A 79 -25.23 -17.85 36.37
CA MET A 79 -24.91 -19.05 37.14
C MET A 79 -26.17 -19.67 37.82
N SER A 80 -27.34 -19.03 37.68
CA SER A 80 -28.60 -19.57 38.17
C SER A 80 -29.17 -20.56 37.15
N GLU A 81 -29.63 -21.74 37.61
CA GLU A 81 -30.26 -22.79 36.77
C GLU A 81 -31.48 -22.33 35.96
N LYS A 82 -31.96 -21.10 36.21
CA LYS A 82 -33.08 -20.46 35.47
C LYS A 82 -32.65 -19.48 34.38
N ALA A 83 -31.38 -19.55 33.91
CA ALA A 83 -30.85 -18.66 32.89
C ALA A 83 -31.37 -19.05 31.49
N GLY A 84 -32.52 -18.52 31.08
CA GLY A 84 -33.04 -18.72 29.72
C GLY A 84 -32.22 -17.96 28.64
N PRO A 85 -32.36 -18.34 27.37
CA PRO A 85 -31.58 -17.78 26.24
C PRO A 85 -31.71 -16.25 26.07
N THR A 86 -32.82 -15.66 26.54
CA THR A 86 -33.04 -14.20 26.53
C THR A 86 -32.09 -13.47 27.49
N ASN A 87 -31.66 -14.09 28.59
CA ASN A 87 -30.72 -13.50 29.54
C ASN A 87 -29.29 -13.47 28.96
N LEU A 88 -28.89 -14.54 28.26
CA LEU A 88 -27.62 -14.59 27.53
C LEU A 88 -27.53 -13.51 26.46
N LEU A 89 -28.57 -13.33 25.64
CA LEU A 89 -28.60 -12.29 24.61
C LEU A 89 -28.54 -10.86 25.19
N ARG A 90 -29.19 -10.62 26.34
CA ARG A 90 -29.07 -9.33 27.06
C ARG A 90 -27.67 -9.09 27.59
N LEU A 91 -27.00 -10.15 28.03
CA LEU A 91 -25.61 -10.09 28.46
C LEU A 91 -24.69 -9.72 27.27
N ILE A 92 -24.80 -10.46 26.17
CA ILE A 92 -24.01 -10.23 24.95
C ILE A 92 -24.24 -8.80 24.46
N GLN A 93 -25.48 -8.31 24.43
CA GLN A 93 -25.79 -6.92 24.05
C GLN A 93 -25.12 -5.88 24.94
N ARG A 94 -24.99 -6.17 26.23
CA ARG A 94 -24.30 -5.27 27.17
C ARG A 94 -22.78 -5.30 26.99
N ILE A 95 -22.21 -6.49 26.80
CA ILE A 95 -20.78 -6.65 26.56
C ILE A 95 -20.39 -5.98 25.24
N THR A 96 -21.12 -6.28 24.14
CA THR A 96 -20.84 -5.71 22.83
C THR A 96 -20.94 -4.19 22.82
N LYS A 97 -21.86 -3.61 23.60
CA LYS A 97 -21.92 -2.15 23.77
C LYS A 97 -20.61 -1.57 24.31
N TRP A 98 -20.02 -2.21 25.33
CA TRP A 98 -18.77 -1.75 25.91
C TRP A 98 -17.58 -1.98 24.98
N VAL A 99 -17.57 -3.13 24.34
CA VAL A 99 -16.56 -3.45 23.32
C VAL A 99 -16.58 -2.41 22.20
N ILE A 100 -17.76 -2.04 21.70
CA ILE A 100 -17.90 -1.00 20.65
C ILE A 100 -17.36 0.34 21.13
N ILE A 101 -17.69 0.77 22.34
CA ILE A 101 -17.23 2.06 22.87
C ILE A 101 -15.70 2.09 23.00
N ILE A 102 -15.10 1.02 23.52
CA ILE A 102 -13.66 0.89 23.67
C ILE A 102 -12.98 0.85 22.30
N LEU A 103 -13.47 0.01 21.40
CA LEU A 103 -12.92 -0.10 20.06
C LEU A 103 -13.07 1.21 19.27
N ALA A 104 -14.24 1.86 19.31
CA ALA A 104 -14.47 3.13 18.62
C ALA A 104 -13.53 4.23 19.14
N PHE A 105 -13.26 4.26 20.46
CA PHE A 105 -12.30 5.19 21.04
C PHE A 105 -10.88 4.91 20.50
N PHE A 106 -10.42 3.66 20.51
CA PHE A 106 -9.08 3.32 20.04
C PHE A 106 -8.93 3.45 18.52
N VAL A 107 -9.97 3.11 17.72
CA VAL A 107 -9.99 3.33 16.27
C VAL A 107 -9.86 4.82 15.96
N GLY A 108 -10.72 5.65 16.56
CA GLY A 108 -10.66 7.09 16.36
C GLY A 108 -9.32 7.68 16.82
N LEU A 109 -8.84 7.28 18.00
CA LEU A 109 -7.54 7.74 18.51
C LEU A 109 -6.39 7.33 17.63
N SER A 110 -6.35 6.07 17.15
CA SER A 110 -5.30 5.59 16.25
C SER A 110 -5.34 6.29 14.88
N GLY A 111 -6.53 6.58 14.35
CA GLY A 111 -6.70 7.39 13.14
C GLY A 111 -6.19 8.82 13.31
N LEU A 112 -6.52 9.45 14.42
CA LEU A 112 -6.05 10.81 14.75
C LEU A 112 -4.54 10.87 14.96
N ILE A 113 -3.95 9.89 15.66
CA ILE A 113 -2.50 9.79 15.87
C ILE A 113 -1.78 9.58 14.52
N TYR A 114 -2.35 8.81 13.65
CA TYR A 114 -1.77 8.57 12.31
C TYR A 114 -1.76 9.84 11.45
N TYR A 115 -2.76 10.70 11.58
CA TYR A 115 -2.94 11.89 10.73
C TYR A 115 -2.38 13.18 11.30
N TRP A 116 -2.23 13.30 12.62
CA TRP A 116 -1.84 14.54 13.24
C TRP A 116 -0.47 14.48 13.91
N TRP A 117 0.06 15.60 14.29
CA TRP A 117 1.35 15.96 14.87
C TRP A 117 2.13 14.83 15.55
N PHE A 118 1.44 13.84 16.09
CA PHE A 118 2.01 12.63 16.68
C PHE A 118 2.55 11.64 15.63
N ALA A 119 2.20 11.77 14.34
CA ALA A 119 2.78 10.97 13.28
C ALA A 119 4.29 11.19 13.15
N VAL A 120 4.77 12.36 13.51
CA VAL A 120 6.20 12.71 13.56
C VAL A 120 6.95 11.84 14.57
N ILE A 121 6.34 11.55 15.72
CA ILE A 121 6.97 10.83 16.84
C ILE A 121 6.74 9.30 16.71
N PHE A 122 5.58 8.88 16.20
CA PHE A 122 5.15 7.48 16.15
C PHE A 122 4.87 6.97 14.75
N HIS A 123 5.66 7.37 13.77
CA HIS A 123 5.51 6.87 12.38
C HIS A 123 5.78 5.36 12.35
N ASN A 124 4.80 4.58 12.85
CA ASN A 124 4.94 3.16 13.04
C ASN A 124 3.88 2.43 12.19
N ILE A 125 4.35 1.59 11.26
CA ILE A 125 3.54 0.61 10.52
C ILE A 125 2.65 -0.19 11.47
N PHE A 126 3.10 -0.43 12.70
CA PHE A 126 2.34 -1.08 13.75
C PHE A 126 1.02 -0.33 14.05
N LEU A 127 1.03 1.01 14.15
CA LEU A 127 -0.19 1.79 14.43
C LEU A 127 -1.17 1.75 13.27
N PHE A 128 -0.70 1.77 12.03
CA PHE A 128 -1.56 1.62 10.86
C PHE A 128 -2.19 0.22 10.79
N SER A 129 -1.39 -0.82 10.98
CA SER A 129 -1.89 -2.20 11.05
C SER A 129 -2.85 -2.41 12.22
N LEU A 130 -2.57 -1.79 13.38
CA LEU A 130 -3.45 -1.80 14.55
C LEU A 130 -4.77 -1.12 14.25
N HIS A 131 -4.77 0.05 13.61
CA HIS A 131 -5.97 0.78 13.21
C HIS A 131 -6.88 -0.10 12.33
N LEU A 132 -6.32 -0.72 11.29
CA LEU A 132 -7.06 -1.60 10.38
C LEU A 132 -7.65 -2.84 11.09
N ASN A 133 -6.92 -3.45 12.02
CA ASN A 133 -7.39 -4.60 12.77
C ASN A 133 -8.49 -4.22 13.78
N LEU A 134 -8.37 -3.04 14.40
CA LEU A 134 -9.39 -2.51 15.28
C LEU A 134 -10.66 -2.15 14.53
N ASP A 135 -10.58 -1.63 13.29
CA ASP A 135 -11.73 -1.37 12.43
C ASP A 135 -12.52 -2.65 12.13
N LEU A 136 -11.82 -3.75 11.82
CA LEU A 136 -12.46 -5.04 11.60
C LEU A 136 -13.20 -5.51 12.86
N ALA A 137 -12.53 -5.47 14.01
CA ALA A 137 -13.13 -5.86 15.28
C ALA A 137 -14.34 -4.97 15.64
N LEU A 138 -14.24 -3.66 15.40
CA LEU A 138 -15.34 -2.71 15.60
C LEU A 138 -16.52 -3.03 14.70
N SER A 139 -16.29 -3.30 13.42
CA SER A 139 -17.32 -3.65 12.43
C SER A 139 -18.10 -4.90 12.86
N ILE A 140 -17.42 -5.95 13.27
CA ILE A 140 -18.03 -7.19 13.75
C ILE A 140 -18.84 -6.93 15.01
N ALA A 141 -18.30 -6.19 15.98
CA ALA A 141 -18.99 -5.87 17.23
C ALA A 141 -20.27 -5.04 16.98
N VAL A 142 -20.23 -4.09 16.05
CA VAL A 142 -21.40 -3.26 15.65
C VAL A 142 -22.47 -4.13 15.02
N ILE A 143 -22.13 -5.03 14.09
CA ILE A 143 -23.06 -5.94 13.44
C ILE A 143 -23.78 -6.82 14.46
N ILE A 144 -23.03 -7.43 15.38
CA ILE A 144 -23.60 -8.27 16.44
C ILE A 144 -24.53 -7.43 17.34
N HIS A 145 -24.11 -6.23 17.72
CA HIS A 145 -24.89 -5.36 18.60
C HIS A 145 -26.22 -4.91 17.95
N ILE A 146 -26.17 -4.51 16.68
CA ILE A 146 -27.35 -4.12 15.90
C ILE A 146 -28.29 -5.32 15.74
N GLY A 147 -27.75 -6.50 15.40
CA GLY A 147 -28.56 -7.72 15.25
C GLY A 147 -29.34 -8.09 16.51
N ILE A 148 -28.66 -8.10 17.68
CA ILE A 148 -29.31 -8.38 18.97
C ILE A 148 -30.31 -7.28 19.34
N GLY A 149 -29.95 -6.00 19.10
CA GLY A 149 -30.84 -4.87 19.34
C GLY A 149 -32.12 -4.94 18.52
N SER A 150 -32.00 -5.28 17.24
CA SER A 150 -33.12 -5.49 16.31
C SER A 150 -34.02 -6.61 16.77
N LYS A 151 -33.45 -7.73 17.25
CA LYS A 151 -34.24 -8.83 17.83
C LYS A 151 -35.16 -8.34 18.96
N PHE A 152 -34.61 -7.59 19.91
CA PHE A 152 -35.41 -7.06 21.01
C PHE A 152 -36.46 -6.05 20.54
N PHE A 153 -36.19 -5.25 19.54
CA PHE A 153 -37.13 -4.32 18.94
C PHE A 153 -38.30 -5.05 18.29
N PHE A 154 -38.05 -6.02 17.41
CA PHE A 154 -39.09 -6.78 16.72
C PHE A 154 -39.92 -7.64 17.68
N THR A 155 -39.31 -8.24 18.69
CA THR A 155 -40.01 -8.99 19.73
C THR A 155 -41.00 -8.11 20.47
N ARG A 156 -40.67 -6.86 20.78
CA ARG A 156 -41.57 -5.88 21.41
C ARG A 156 -42.73 -5.50 20.50
N LYS A 157 -42.55 -5.57 19.16
CA LYS A 157 -43.60 -5.33 18.16
C LYS A 157 -44.45 -6.57 17.87
N LYS A 158 -44.31 -7.63 18.66
CA LYS A 158 -45.08 -8.89 18.56
C LYS A 158 -44.93 -9.61 17.19
N ILE A 159 -43.84 -9.39 16.48
CA ILE A 159 -43.53 -10.13 15.25
C ILE A 159 -43.15 -11.57 15.60
N LYS A 160 -43.53 -12.54 14.77
CA LYS A 160 -43.27 -13.97 15.02
C LYS A 160 -41.78 -14.22 15.28
N HIS A 161 -41.45 -14.82 16.42
CA HIS A 161 -40.08 -15.02 16.86
C HIS A 161 -39.21 -15.77 15.84
N TRP A 162 -39.77 -16.76 15.15
CA TRP A 162 -39.03 -17.54 14.15
C TRP A 162 -38.53 -16.65 12.99
N SER A 163 -39.48 -15.88 12.37
CA SER A 163 -39.11 -14.99 11.25
C SER A 163 -38.10 -13.93 11.64
N VAL A 164 -38.21 -13.39 12.84
CA VAL A 164 -37.23 -12.41 13.38
C VAL A 164 -35.87 -13.05 13.57
N ASN A 165 -35.80 -14.24 14.14
CA ASN A 165 -34.54 -14.95 14.36
C ASN A 165 -33.86 -15.30 13.05
N LEU A 166 -34.62 -15.76 12.05
CA LEU A 166 -34.07 -16.08 10.73
C LEU A 166 -33.53 -14.81 10.04
N PHE A 167 -34.32 -13.74 10.02
CA PHE A 167 -33.90 -12.48 9.41
C PHE A 167 -32.63 -11.89 10.05
N ILE A 168 -32.62 -11.84 11.39
CA ILE A 168 -31.45 -11.27 12.11
C ILE A 168 -30.24 -12.18 12.00
N GLY A 169 -30.43 -13.51 12.07
CA GLY A 169 -29.36 -14.47 11.89
C GLY A 169 -28.73 -14.37 10.49
N SER A 170 -29.55 -14.28 9.45
CA SER A 170 -29.06 -14.09 8.08
C SER A 170 -28.39 -12.72 7.89
N LEU A 171 -28.91 -11.66 8.50
CA LEU A 171 -28.31 -10.34 8.44
C LEU A 171 -26.92 -10.31 9.12
N ILE A 172 -26.81 -10.88 10.32
CA ILE A 172 -25.52 -10.97 11.02
C ILE A 172 -24.53 -11.80 10.21
N LEU A 173 -24.95 -12.97 9.74
CA LEU A 173 -24.09 -13.87 8.98
C LEU A 173 -23.61 -13.22 7.68
N SER A 174 -24.53 -12.69 6.86
CA SER A 174 -24.18 -12.06 5.59
C SER A 174 -23.29 -10.83 5.77
N SER A 175 -23.59 -9.99 6.77
CA SER A 175 -22.75 -8.82 7.07
C SER A 175 -21.37 -9.20 7.58
N THR A 176 -21.29 -10.24 8.44
CA THR A 176 -19.98 -10.73 8.93
C THR A 176 -19.17 -11.35 7.80
N ILE A 177 -19.79 -12.15 6.93
CA ILE A 177 -19.13 -12.70 5.73
C ILE A 177 -18.65 -11.57 4.82
N ALA A 178 -19.49 -10.54 4.57
CA ALA A 178 -19.11 -9.40 3.76
C ALA A 178 -17.91 -8.64 4.36
N VAL A 179 -17.90 -8.39 5.67
CA VAL A 179 -16.79 -7.73 6.36
C VAL A 179 -15.52 -8.59 6.28
N ILE A 180 -15.61 -9.90 6.49
CA ILE A 180 -14.47 -10.80 6.35
C ILE A 180 -13.98 -10.80 4.90
N TYR A 181 -14.89 -10.97 3.93
CA TYR A 181 -14.53 -10.98 2.50
C TYR A 181 -13.86 -9.69 2.05
N ILE A 182 -14.36 -8.53 2.47
CA ILE A 182 -13.75 -7.23 2.19
C ILE A 182 -12.34 -7.13 2.82
N ASN A 183 -12.10 -7.83 3.94
CA ASN A 183 -10.82 -7.80 4.64
C ASN A 183 -9.87 -8.92 4.22
N ILE A 184 -10.33 -9.94 3.49
CA ILE A 184 -9.40 -10.85 2.83
C ILE A 184 -8.63 -10.02 1.82
N PRO A 185 -7.28 -10.02 1.85
CA PRO A 185 -6.49 -9.41 0.77
C PRO A 185 -7.05 -9.95 -0.55
N PRO A 186 -7.21 -9.13 -1.58
CA PRO A 186 -7.53 -9.67 -2.90
C PRO A 186 -6.55 -10.80 -3.13
N GLY A 187 -7.08 -12.02 -3.34
CA GLY A 187 -6.25 -13.19 -3.62
C GLY A 187 -5.24 -12.73 -4.67
N ILE A 188 -3.98 -13.10 -4.50
CA ILE A 188 -2.93 -12.75 -5.45
C ILE A 188 -3.53 -13.07 -6.80
N ALA A 189 -3.83 -12.04 -7.59
CA ALA A 189 -4.35 -12.23 -8.94
C ALA A 189 -3.37 -13.19 -9.61
N PRO A 190 -3.84 -14.20 -10.36
CA PRO A 190 -2.94 -15.12 -11.03
C PRO A 190 -1.88 -14.28 -11.73
N PHE A 191 -0.62 -14.63 -11.55
CA PHE A 191 0.50 -13.90 -12.11
C PHE A 191 0.27 -13.74 -13.61
N GLN A 192 0.03 -12.52 -14.02
CA GLN A 192 -0.44 -12.22 -15.36
C GLN A 192 0.33 -11.05 -15.98
N ILE A 193 0.53 -11.17 -17.29
CA ILE A 193 1.03 -10.09 -18.13
C ILE A 193 0.01 -9.83 -19.24
N LYS A 194 -0.24 -8.58 -19.54
CA LYS A 194 -1.07 -8.18 -20.67
C LYS A 194 -0.18 -7.84 -21.86
N ILE A 195 -0.41 -8.49 -23.01
CA ILE A 195 0.31 -8.23 -24.25
C ILE A 195 -0.71 -7.82 -25.32
N GLY A 196 -0.70 -6.56 -25.71
CA GLY A 196 -1.74 -5.98 -26.54
C GLY A 196 -3.11 -6.10 -25.89
N THR A 197 -4.01 -6.83 -26.51
CA THR A 197 -5.36 -7.10 -25.97
C THR A 197 -5.44 -8.38 -25.15
N ASN A 198 -4.45 -9.28 -25.24
CA ASN A 198 -4.48 -10.59 -24.63
C ASN A 198 -3.82 -10.60 -23.25
N THR A 199 -4.30 -11.46 -22.37
CA THR A 199 -3.74 -11.68 -21.03
C THR A 199 -3.19 -13.10 -20.94
N TYR A 200 -1.96 -13.22 -20.48
CA TYR A 200 -1.25 -14.49 -20.31
C TYR A 200 -0.91 -14.70 -18.85
N SER A 201 -1.12 -15.90 -18.35
CA SER A 201 -0.70 -16.31 -17.01
C SER A 201 0.68 -16.94 -17.08
N PHE A 202 1.47 -16.76 -16.03
CA PHE A 202 2.79 -17.38 -15.90
C PHE A 202 3.00 -17.92 -14.48
N ASN A 203 3.93 -18.86 -14.34
CA ASN A 203 4.35 -19.38 -13.03
C ASN A 203 5.72 -18.78 -12.67
N PRO A 204 5.82 -17.91 -11.66
CA PRO A 204 7.09 -17.31 -11.26
C PRO A 204 8.17 -18.31 -10.86
N ASP A 205 7.79 -19.49 -10.35
CA ASP A 205 8.74 -20.52 -9.91
C ASP A 205 9.43 -21.25 -11.09
N GLU A 206 8.93 -21.06 -12.32
CA GLU A 206 9.46 -21.69 -13.54
C GLU A 206 10.27 -20.73 -14.42
N ILE A 207 10.37 -19.44 -13.99
CA ILE A 207 11.07 -18.43 -14.78
C ILE A 207 12.53 -18.36 -14.37
N GLU A 208 13.39 -18.54 -15.34
CA GLU A 208 14.84 -18.31 -15.22
C GLU A 208 15.22 -17.00 -15.88
N THR A 209 16.16 -16.28 -15.27
CA THR A 209 16.61 -15.01 -15.84
C THR A 209 17.58 -15.21 -17.00
N VAL A 210 17.42 -14.45 -18.08
CA VAL A 210 18.41 -14.32 -19.15
C VAL A 210 19.55 -13.35 -18.79
N ARG A 211 19.46 -12.69 -17.61
CA ARG A 211 20.45 -11.76 -17.08
C ARG A 211 21.03 -12.25 -15.73
N PRO A 212 21.71 -13.43 -15.72
CA PRO A 212 22.36 -13.93 -14.52
C PRO A 212 23.53 -13.04 -14.06
N ASP A 213 23.97 -12.12 -14.89
CA ASP A 213 24.92 -11.05 -14.55
C ASP A 213 24.32 -9.95 -13.66
N LEU A 214 22.99 -9.79 -13.66
CA LEU A 214 22.28 -8.77 -12.88
C LEU A 214 21.53 -9.35 -11.69
N PHE A 215 20.92 -10.53 -11.85
CA PHE A 215 19.98 -11.07 -10.87
C PHE A 215 20.49 -12.32 -10.17
N GLN A 216 20.13 -12.45 -8.91
CA GLN A 216 20.31 -13.68 -8.13
C GLN A 216 19.31 -14.75 -8.55
N ASN A 217 19.60 -16.02 -8.18
CA ASN A 217 18.71 -17.13 -8.42
C ASN A 217 17.29 -16.84 -7.91
N ARG A 218 16.26 -17.19 -8.70
CA ARG A 218 14.83 -16.95 -8.44
C ARG A 218 14.42 -15.47 -8.48
N THR A 219 15.30 -14.60 -8.95
CA THR A 219 14.95 -13.23 -9.30
C THR A 219 15.03 -13.09 -10.81
N PHE A 220 14.04 -12.48 -11.41
CA PHE A 220 13.93 -12.31 -12.84
C PHE A 220 13.33 -10.96 -13.20
N SER A 221 13.49 -10.56 -14.42
CA SER A 221 13.00 -9.29 -14.98
C SER A 221 11.62 -9.44 -15.62
N ALA A 222 11.05 -8.29 -15.99
CA ALA A 222 9.85 -8.25 -16.82
C ALA A 222 10.06 -8.92 -18.18
N PHE A 223 11.28 -8.82 -18.74
CA PHE A 223 11.63 -9.43 -20.03
C PHE A 223 11.68 -10.96 -19.95
N ASP A 224 12.16 -11.51 -18.83
CA ASP A 224 12.24 -12.97 -18.62
C ASP A 224 10.86 -13.63 -18.68
N ILE A 225 9.79 -12.92 -18.31
CA ILE A 225 8.42 -13.41 -18.45
C ILE A 225 8.05 -13.62 -19.91
N LEU A 226 8.46 -12.72 -20.81
CA LEU A 226 8.23 -12.88 -22.26
C LEU A 226 9.01 -14.09 -22.83
N VAL A 227 10.25 -14.26 -22.37
CA VAL A 227 11.08 -15.40 -22.78
C VAL A 227 10.45 -16.72 -22.32
N TYR A 228 9.96 -16.77 -21.08
CA TYR A 228 9.23 -17.94 -20.57
C TYR A 228 7.95 -18.22 -21.37
N LEU A 229 7.13 -17.22 -21.65
CA LEU A 229 5.92 -17.40 -22.45
C LEU A 229 6.22 -17.89 -23.89
N ASN A 230 7.34 -17.44 -24.45
CA ASN A 230 7.82 -17.93 -25.74
C ASN A 230 8.24 -19.41 -25.66
N SER A 231 8.97 -19.80 -24.61
CA SER A 231 9.42 -21.19 -24.42
C SER A 231 8.27 -22.18 -24.26
N THR A 232 7.16 -21.72 -23.64
CA THR A 232 5.92 -22.50 -23.50
C THR A 232 5.03 -22.49 -24.74
N GLY A 233 5.41 -21.75 -25.80
CA GLY A 233 4.63 -21.64 -27.06
C GLY A 233 3.38 -20.76 -26.91
N ALA A 234 3.23 -20.02 -25.80
CA ALA A 234 2.09 -19.12 -25.57
C ALA A 234 2.15 -17.86 -26.46
N ILE A 235 3.36 -17.42 -26.81
CA ILE A 235 3.62 -16.30 -27.71
C ILE A 235 4.75 -16.68 -28.70
N ASN A 236 4.90 -15.85 -29.73
CA ASN A 236 6.03 -15.95 -30.65
C ASN A 236 6.90 -14.71 -30.49
N LEU A 237 8.07 -14.84 -29.83
CA LEU A 237 8.99 -13.76 -29.53
C LEU A 237 10.31 -13.94 -30.28
N THR A 238 10.72 -12.92 -31.04
CA THR A 238 12.09 -12.82 -31.55
C THR A 238 12.80 -11.66 -30.88
N TYR A 239 14.03 -11.87 -30.46
CA TYR A 239 14.81 -10.88 -29.72
C TYR A 239 16.31 -11.13 -29.86
N HIS A 240 17.10 -10.10 -29.61
CA HIS A 240 18.56 -10.21 -29.54
C HIS A 240 19.15 -9.35 -28.42
N PHE A 241 20.31 -9.72 -27.92
CA PHE A 241 21.06 -8.87 -27.00
C PHE A 241 21.82 -7.78 -27.75
N ASN A 242 21.65 -6.53 -27.39
CA ASN A 242 22.36 -5.40 -27.96
C ASN A 242 23.40 -4.86 -26.97
N ALA A 243 24.67 -5.17 -27.21
CA ALA A 243 25.77 -4.80 -26.33
C ALA A 243 25.97 -3.28 -26.20
N SER A 244 25.71 -2.50 -27.28
CA SER A 244 25.83 -1.05 -27.23
C SER A 244 24.80 -0.37 -26.36
N MET A 245 23.72 -1.08 -26.03
CA MET A 245 22.64 -0.62 -25.14
C MET A 245 22.59 -1.39 -23.82
N ASN A 246 23.38 -2.46 -23.70
CA ASN A 246 23.37 -3.39 -22.56
C ASN A 246 21.96 -3.87 -22.21
N THR A 247 21.18 -4.31 -23.21
CA THR A 247 19.81 -4.78 -23.03
C THR A 247 19.38 -5.73 -24.14
N TYR A 248 18.39 -6.57 -23.85
CA TYR A 248 17.66 -7.31 -24.85
C TYR A 248 16.65 -6.42 -25.57
N VAL A 249 16.63 -6.52 -26.90
CA VAL A 249 15.71 -5.81 -27.78
C VAL A 249 14.69 -6.78 -28.32
N ILE A 250 13.42 -6.41 -28.28
CA ILE A 250 12.34 -7.15 -28.91
C ILE A 250 12.31 -6.80 -30.40
N ASP A 251 12.65 -7.77 -31.26
CA ASP A 251 12.58 -7.60 -32.71
C ASP A 251 11.15 -7.75 -33.20
N SER A 252 10.46 -8.81 -32.74
CA SER A 252 9.03 -8.96 -32.96
C SER A 252 8.36 -9.76 -31.85
N LEU A 253 7.08 -9.53 -31.67
CA LEU A 253 6.22 -10.27 -30.77
C LEU A 253 4.90 -10.58 -31.48
N ASN A 254 4.61 -11.88 -31.69
CA ASN A 254 3.49 -12.37 -32.49
C ASN A 254 3.44 -11.81 -33.92
N GLY A 255 4.63 -11.58 -34.53
CA GLY A 255 4.80 -11.04 -35.87
C GLY A 255 4.72 -9.52 -35.99
N GLU A 256 4.41 -8.81 -34.91
CA GLU A 256 4.36 -7.36 -34.88
C GLU A 256 5.62 -6.77 -34.24
N ILE A 257 5.94 -5.51 -34.57
CA ILE A 257 7.14 -4.80 -34.16
C ILE A 257 6.79 -3.59 -33.24
N ASN A 258 7.80 -2.91 -32.72
CA ASN A 258 7.67 -1.68 -31.91
C ASN A 258 6.96 -1.92 -30.57
N TRP A 259 7.35 -2.96 -29.90
CA TRP A 259 6.80 -3.27 -28.58
C TRP A 259 7.57 -2.54 -27.47
N TRP A 260 6.82 -1.96 -26.53
CA TRP A 260 7.31 -1.37 -25.30
C TRP A 260 6.47 -1.80 -24.11
N TYR A 261 6.79 -1.36 -22.91
CA TYR A 261 6.12 -1.84 -21.71
C TYR A 261 5.82 -0.75 -20.70
N ILE A 262 4.79 -1.00 -19.91
CA ILE A 262 4.44 -0.25 -18.71
C ILE A 262 4.44 -1.24 -17.55
N MET A 263 5.11 -0.88 -16.47
CA MET A 263 4.99 -1.57 -15.20
C MET A 263 4.51 -0.60 -14.13
N TYR A 264 3.60 -1.07 -13.29
CA TYR A 264 3.21 -0.34 -12.09
C TYR A 264 3.00 -1.31 -10.95
N TYR A 265 3.41 -0.88 -9.77
CA TYR A 265 3.25 -1.61 -8.54
C TYR A 265 1.90 -1.27 -7.91
N SER A 266 1.32 -2.23 -7.21
CA SER A 266 0.00 -2.16 -6.58
C SER A 266 -0.39 -0.76 -6.10
N GLY A 267 -1.40 -0.16 -6.74
CA GLY A 267 -1.91 1.17 -6.42
C GLY A 267 -1.16 2.36 -7.02
N GLY A 268 -0.09 2.14 -7.79
CA GLY A 268 0.59 3.18 -8.56
C GLY A 268 -0.19 3.62 -9.81
N HIS A 269 0.26 4.70 -10.44
CA HIS A 269 -0.19 5.08 -11.78
C HIS A 269 0.61 4.32 -12.84
N SER A 270 0.00 4.04 -13.98
CA SER A 270 0.72 3.48 -15.13
C SER A 270 1.62 4.55 -15.74
N GLU A 271 2.90 4.24 -15.90
CA GLU A 271 3.87 5.13 -16.54
C GLU A 271 4.54 4.43 -17.72
N LYS A 272 4.91 5.22 -18.72
CA LYS A 272 5.83 4.77 -19.75
C LYS A 272 7.22 4.60 -19.11
N ASN A 273 7.76 3.39 -19.18
CA ASN A 273 9.09 3.14 -18.61
C ASN A 273 10.19 3.55 -19.59
N THR A 274 11.21 4.22 -19.04
CA THR A 274 12.50 4.45 -19.69
C THR A 274 13.59 3.55 -19.09
N VAL A 275 13.19 2.45 -18.47
CA VAL A 275 14.07 1.44 -17.90
C VAL A 275 14.21 0.32 -18.92
N ARG A 276 15.37 -0.28 -19.04
CA ARG A 276 15.57 -1.52 -19.79
C ARG A 276 14.68 -2.61 -19.22
N MET A 277 13.89 -3.27 -20.07
CA MET A 277 12.90 -4.26 -19.60
C MET A 277 13.57 -5.45 -18.90
N ASP A 278 14.76 -5.82 -19.33
CA ASP A 278 15.60 -6.87 -18.74
C ASP A 278 16.39 -6.42 -17.51
N HIS A 279 16.31 -5.13 -17.12
CA HIS A 279 16.85 -4.58 -15.87
C HIS A 279 15.74 -4.30 -14.84
N TYR A 280 14.48 -4.49 -15.20
CA TYR A 280 13.35 -4.21 -14.31
C TYR A 280 12.96 -5.48 -13.55
N PRO A 281 13.34 -5.63 -12.27
CA PRO A 281 13.02 -6.84 -11.50
C PRO A 281 11.52 -6.96 -11.28
N TRP A 282 10.99 -8.13 -11.57
CA TRP A 282 9.61 -8.43 -11.28
C TRP A 282 9.39 -8.66 -9.78
N LYS A 283 8.22 -8.25 -9.27
CA LYS A 283 7.78 -8.47 -7.89
C LYS A 283 6.31 -8.83 -7.84
N VAL A 284 5.93 -9.61 -6.83
CA VAL A 284 4.53 -9.92 -6.55
C VAL A 284 3.72 -8.61 -6.39
N GLY A 285 2.57 -8.52 -7.07
CA GLY A 285 1.73 -7.32 -7.09
C GLY A 285 2.10 -6.31 -8.16
N THR A 286 3.06 -6.62 -9.04
CA THR A 286 3.38 -5.80 -10.20
C THR A 286 2.45 -6.14 -11.36
N SER A 287 1.87 -5.12 -11.98
CA SER A 287 1.13 -5.24 -13.25
C SER A 287 2.04 -4.89 -14.41
N ILE A 288 2.02 -5.73 -15.45
CA ILE A 288 2.82 -5.55 -16.66
C ILE A 288 1.88 -5.46 -17.84
N ILE A 289 2.07 -4.42 -18.66
CA ILE A 289 1.38 -4.24 -19.94
C ILE A 289 2.43 -4.03 -20.99
N VAL A 290 2.46 -4.92 -21.98
CA VAL A 290 3.29 -4.80 -23.19
C VAL A 290 2.40 -4.37 -24.33
N TYR A 291 2.77 -3.31 -25.01
CA TYR A 291 1.95 -2.66 -26.03
C TYR A 291 2.81 -2.12 -27.16
N GLN A 292 2.19 -1.85 -28.29
CA GLN A 292 2.89 -1.20 -29.41
C GLN A 292 3.03 0.30 -29.13
N GLU A 293 4.22 0.82 -29.29
CA GLU A 293 4.57 2.21 -29.05
C GLU A 293 5.08 2.87 -30.33
N ASP A 294 5.08 4.19 -30.37
CA ASP A 294 5.64 4.97 -31.46
C ASP A 294 7.14 4.63 -31.65
N PRO A 295 7.56 4.28 -32.87
CA PRO A 295 8.97 3.99 -33.15
C PRO A 295 9.93 5.12 -32.77
N SER A 296 9.49 6.39 -32.89
CA SER A 296 10.33 7.53 -32.53
C SER A 296 10.60 7.58 -31.02
N TYR A 297 9.60 7.23 -30.21
CA TYR A 297 9.76 7.10 -28.77
C TYR A 297 10.76 5.99 -28.40
N ILE A 298 10.59 4.79 -28.98
CA ILE A 298 11.48 3.64 -28.71
C ILE A 298 12.92 3.97 -29.13
N ASN A 299 13.10 4.57 -30.31
CA ASN A 299 14.42 4.97 -30.79
C ASN A 299 15.08 6.00 -29.88
N HIS A 300 14.29 6.94 -29.32
CA HIS A 300 14.79 7.92 -28.38
C HIS A 300 15.23 7.25 -27.07
N VAL A 301 14.44 6.34 -26.50
CA VAL A 301 14.83 5.56 -25.32
C VAL A 301 16.10 4.73 -25.60
N TYR A 302 16.21 4.11 -26.76
CA TYR A 302 17.41 3.35 -27.14
C TYR A 302 18.64 4.25 -27.34
N SER A 303 18.48 5.52 -27.73
CA SER A 303 19.61 6.45 -27.76
C SER A 303 20.13 6.75 -26.37
N THR A 304 19.24 6.98 -25.39
CA THR A 304 19.67 7.21 -24.01
C THR A 304 20.42 5.99 -23.44
N PHE A 305 20.00 4.76 -23.77
CA PHE A 305 20.71 3.56 -23.36
C PHE A 305 22.12 3.45 -23.96
N ARG A 306 22.29 3.83 -25.24
CA ARG A 306 23.62 3.87 -25.88
C ARG A 306 24.52 4.91 -25.24
N GLU A 307 24.00 6.06 -24.92
CA GLU A 307 24.73 7.13 -24.25
C GLU A 307 25.18 6.74 -22.86
N GLU A 308 24.30 6.09 -22.08
CA GLU A 308 24.67 5.53 -20.76
C GLU A 308 25.82 4.51 -20.85
N VAL A 309 25.76 3.58 -21.82
CA VAL A 309 26.84 2.59 -22.04
C VAL A 309 28.13 3.27 -22.50
N THR A 310 28.01 4.27 -23.34
CA THR A 310 29.16 5.06 -23.80
C THR A 310 29.82 5.78 -22.63
N ARG A 311 29.05 6.41 -21.76
CA ARG A 311 29.58 7.06 -20.52
C ARG A 311 30.25 6.02 -19.63
N LEU A 312 29.63 4.88 -19.40
CA LEU A 312 30.21 3.80 -18.59
C LEU A 312 31.54 3.29 -19.17
N THR A 313 31.59 3.09 -20.48
CA THR A 313 32.82 2.65 -21.20
C THR A 313 33.93 3.69 -21.10
N ASN A 314 33.63 4.95 -21.34
CA ASN A 314 34.59 6.07 -21.23
C ASN A 314 35.11 6.24 -19.81
N ASN A 315 34.39 5.79 -18.80
CA ASN A 315 34.76 5.81 -17.40
C ASN A 315 35.33 4.47 -16.90
N ASN A 316 35.85 3.63 -17.82
CA ASN A 316 36.47 2.33 -17.52
C ASN A 316 35.56 1.42 -16.66
N GLY A 317 34.24 1.40 -16.94
CA GLY A 317 33.25 0.60 -16.23
C GLY A 317 32.80 1.18 -14.88
N THR A 318 33.27 2.37 -14.53
CA THR A 318 32.83 3.06 -13.32
C THR A 318 31.54 3.85 -13.61
N VAL A 319 30.51 3.66 -12.80
CA VAL A 319 29.29 4.46 -12.89
C VAL A 319 29.57 5.85 -12.32
N ILE A 320 29.67 6.83 -13.20
CA ILE A 320 29.80 8.25 -12.84
C ILE A 320 28.54 8.96 -13.31
N ILE A 321 27.89 9.67 -12.40
CA ILE A 321 26.70 10.45 -12.70
C ILE A 321 27.11 11.92 -12.79
N PRO A 322 26.97 12.57 -13.97
CA PRO A 322 27.37 13.96 -14.18
C PRO A 322 26.70 14.93 -13.21
N THR A 323 25.41 14.76 -12.95
CA THR A 323 24.66 15.63 -12.03
C THR A 323 23.79 14.82 -11.07
N VAL A 324 24.01 15.02 -9.77
CA VAL A 324 23.15 14.48 -8.72
C VAL A 324 22.58 15.63 -7.91
N THR A 325 21.25 15.73 -7.85
CA THR A 325 20.55 16.79 -7.13
C THR A 325 19.75 16.19 -5.98
N ILE A 326 19.77 16.84 -4.81
CA ILE A 326 18.92 16.50 -3.68
C ILE A 326 18.10 17.74 -3.30
N ASP A 327 16.85 17.75 -3.71
CA ASP A 327 15.88 18.80 -3.42
C ASP A 327 15.08 18.41 -2.17
N GLY A 328 15.56 18.74 -0.99
CA GLY A 328 14.86 18.55 0.27
C GLY A 328 13.71 19.54 0.48
N ASN A 329 13.01 19.40 1.60
CA ASN A 329 11.99 20.37 2.01
C ASN A 329 12.63 21.65 2.56
N THR A 330 13.80 21.53 3.19
CA THR A 330 14.51 22.65 3.86
C THR A 330 15.86 22.99 3.23
N PHE A 331 16.31 22.22 2.25
CA PHE A 331 17.61 22.40 1.59
C PHE A 331 17.58 21.95 0.13
N ASN A 332 18.53 22.46 -0.65
CA ASN A 332 18.82 21.99 -2.01
C ASN A 332 20.33 21.89 -2.15
N ILE A 333 20.82 20.74 -2.66
CA ILE A 333 22.25 20.47 -2.85
C ILE A 333 22.45 19.80 -4.20
N GLU A 334 23.50 20.20 -4.91
CA GLU A 334 23.88 19.64 -6.19
C GLU A 334 25.32 19.13 -6.12
N PHE A 335 25.56 17.96 -6.70
CA PHE A 335 26.84 17.29 -6.79
C PHE A 335 27.16 16.99 -8.25
N TYR A 336 28.41 17.11 -8.62
CA TYR A 336 28.86 16.88 -9.99
C TYR A 336 29.85 15.72 -10.07
N ASN A 337 29.75 14.93 -11.15
CA ASN A 337 30.63 13.81 -11.45
C ASN A 337 30.76 12.82 -10.28
N VAL A 338 29.60 12.41 -9.73
CA VAL A 338 29.57 11.49 -8.59
C VAL A 338 29.94 10.08 -9.06
N SER A 339 31.09 9.59 -8.60
CA SER A 339 31.52 8.20 -8.80
C SER A 339 30.83 7.32 -7.76
N VAL A 340 29.95 6.42 -8.21
CA VAL A 340 29.08 5.64 -7.32
C VAL A 340 29.72 4.31 -6.96
N THR A 341 29.69 3.97 -5.66
CA THR A 341 30.20 2.71 -5.12
C THR A 341 29.03 1.75 -4.83
N PRO A 342 29.11 0.45 -5.20
CA PRO A 342 28.08 -0.51 -4.88
C PRO A 342 28.07 -0.88 -3.39
N HIS A 343 26.94 -0.79 -2.71
CA HIS A 343 26.79 -1.15 -1.29
C HIS A 343 26.11 -2.50 -1.06
N ASN A 344 25.66 -3.14 -2.13
CA ASN A 344 25.10 -4.50 -2.12
C ASN A 344 23.93 -4.70 -1.15
N LYS A 345 23.10 -3.67 -0.92
CA LYS A 345 21.95 -3.76 -0.01
C LYS A 345 20.91 -4.78 -0.48
N ARG A 346 20.90 -5.10 -1.77
CA ARG A 346 19.97 -6.05 -2.40
C ARG A 346 20.68 -7.30 -2.92
N ASN A 347 21.70 -7.77 -2.22
CA ASN A 347 22.40 -9.01 -2.57
C ASN A 347 21.51 -10.28 -2.51
N ASN A 348 20.29 -10.16 -2.03
CA ASN A 348 19.25 -11.19 -2.10
C ASN A 348 18.50 -11.22 -3.44
N THR A 349 18.59 -10.17 -4.24
CA THR A 349 17.89 -10.01 -5.54
C THR A 349 18.82 -9.65 -6.68
N LEU A 350 19.84 -8.85 -6.41
CA LEU A 350 20.81 -8.38 -7.40
C LEU A 350 22.19 -9.00 -7.15
N GLN A 351 22.98 -9.17 -8.22
CA GLN A 351 24.35 -9.65 -8.11
C GLN A 351 25.22 -8.63 -7.35
N ILE A 352 26.29 -9.14 -6.72
CA ILE A 352 27.27 -8.30 -6.02
C ILE A 352 27.94 -7.38 -7.04
N GLY A 353 28.08 -6.10 -6.70
CA GLY A 353 28.66 -5.08 -7.55
C GLY A 353 27.66 -4.33 -8.43
N ILE A 354 26.38 -4.75 -8.46
CA ILE A 354 25.35 -4.00 -9.18
C ILE A 354 25.06 -2.70 -8.42
N ILE A 355 25.10 -1.60 -9.15
CA ILE A 355 24.85 -0.26 -8.63
C ILE A 355 23.38 0.09 -8.84
N THR A 356 22.77 0.62 -7.78
CA THR A 356 21.36 1.06 -7.78
C THR A 356 21.26 2.56 -7.50
N ALA A 357 20.09 3.15 -7.72
CA ALA A 357 19.86 4.55 -7.39
C ALA A 357 20.04 4.85 -5.89
N LEU A 358 19.80 3.86 -5.01
CA LEU A 358 20.03 3.98 -3.58
C LEU A 358 21.52 4.13 -3.25
N ASP A 359 22.40 3.44 -4.00
CA ASP A 359 23.86 3.49 -3.77
C ASP A 359 24.43 4.89 -3.94
N VAL A 360 23.75 5.77 -4.69
CA VAL A 360 24.16 7.17 -4.84
C VAL A 360 24.06 7.92 -3.51
N ILE A 361 22.92 7.77 -2.80
CA ILE A 361 22.73 8.37 -1.47
C ILE A 361 23.75 7.82 -0.47
N MET A 362 24.01 6.51 -0.52
CA MET A 362 24.96 5.87 0.37
C MET A 362 26.39 6.33 0.08
N THR A 363 26.78 6.43 -1.19
CA THR A 363 28.07 6.96 -1.61
C THR A 363 28.29 8.40 -1.13
N LEU A 364 27.29 9.27 -1.30
CA LEU A 364 27.37 10.65 -0.81
C LEU A 364 27.48 10.73 0.71
N GLY A 365 26.84 9.80 1.42
CA GLY A 365 26.98 9.66 2.87
C GLY A 365 28.37 9.21 3.29
N ASP A 366 28.95 8.21 2.63
CA ASP A 366 30.31 7.71 2.91
C ASP A 366 31.39 8.78 2.65
N LEU A 367 31.16 9.64 1.67
CA LEU A 367 32.01 10.80 1.39
C LEU A 367 31.81 11.94 2.41
N GLY A 368 30.89 11.83 3.35
CA GLY A 368 30.58 12.85 4.35
C GLY A 368 29.85 14.07 3.79
N ASN A 369 29.33 14.00 2.56
CA ASN A 369 28.63 15.10 1.90
C ASN A 369 27.21 15.29 2.42
N ILE A 370 26.57 14.21 2.88
CA ILE A 370 25.22 14.19 3.48
C ILE A 370 25.17 13.24 4.67
N THR A 371 24.16 13.41 5.51
CA THR A 371 23.76 12.37 6.47
C THR A 371 22.44 11.75 6.01
N TYR A 372 22.29 10.43 6.18
CA TYR A 372 21.06 9.76 5.75
C TYR A 372 20.66 8.63 6.70
N ASP A 373 19.37 8.30 6.70
CA ASP A 373 18.87 7.10 7.32
C ASP A 373 18.03 6.31 6.32
N LEU A 374 18.22 4.99 6.32
CA LEU A 374 17.45 4.05 5.50
C LEU A 374 16.51 3.25 6.35
N ARG A 375 15.34 2.98 5.84
CA ARG A 375 14.36 2.10 6.45
C ARG A 375 13.99 0.96 5.51
N TYR A 376 14.17 -0.28 5.97
CA TYR A 376 13.63 -1.43 5.26
C TYR A 376 12.14 -1.62 5.57
N VAL A 377 11.31 -1.74 4.55
CA VAL A 377 9.87 -1.94 4.66
C VAL A 377 9.50 -3.22 3.93
N SER A 378 9.06 -4.25 4.66
CA SER A 378 8.63 -5.52 4.10
C SER A 378 7.20 -5.47 3.55
N SER A 379 6.34 -4.65 4.16
CA SER A 379 4.93 -4.53 3.78
C SER A 379 4.40 -3.14 4.13
N MET A 380 3.54 -2.61 3.28
CA MET A 380 2.78 -1.37 3.53
C MET A 380 1.34 -1.65 4.01
N GLY A 381 1.11 -2.83 4.60
CA GLY A 381 -0.22 -3.29 5.04
C GLY A 381 -0.93 -4.15 3.99
N ARG A 382 -2.00 -4.80 4.38
CA ARG A 382 -2.94 -5.68 3.64
C ARG A 382 -2.50 -6.13 2.23
N GLY A 383 -1.53 -7.05 2.16
CA GLY A 383 -1.14 -7.68 0.89
C GLY A 383 -0.20 -6.85 0.01
N TYR A 384 0.22 -5.66 0.45
CA TYR A 384 1.24 -4.88 -0.24
C TYR A 384 2.62 -5.23 0.30
N TYR A 385 3.21 -6.27 -0.27
CA TYR A 385 4.58 -6.68 0.04
C TYR A 385 5.54 -5.83 -0.77
N VAL A 386 6.29 -4.96 -0.10
CA VAL A 386 7.18 -4.00 -0.75
C VAL A 386 8.62 -4.51 -0.80
N HIS A 387 9.12 -5.00 0.35
CA HIS A 387 10.48 -5.51 0.52
C HIS A 387 11.58 -4.58 -0.03
N ASN A 388 11.48 -3.28 0.27
CA ASN A 388 12.41 -2.27 -0.24
C ASN A 388 13.04 -1.48 0.91
N TYR A 389 14.23 -0.93 0.62
CA TYR A 389 14.79 0.15 1.40
C TYR A 389 14.25 1.49 0.92
N PHE A 390 13.80 2.31 1.84
CA PHE A 390 13.37 3.68 1.61
C PHE A 390 14.35 4.64 2.27
N VAL A 391 14.61 5.75 1.61
CA VAL A 391 15.33 6.87 2.21
C VAL A 391 14.41 7.53 3.23
N GLN A 392 14.70 7.30 4.52
CA GLN A 392 13.87 7.81 5.63
C GLN A 392 14.22 9.26 5.96
N ARG A 393 15.50 9.64 5.84
CA ARG A 393 16.02 10.97 6.13
C ARG A 393 17.19 11.29 5.23
N ILE A 394 17.30 12.54 4.80
CA ILE A 394 18.53 13.12 4.28
C ILE A 394 18.75 14.44 5.03
N ASN A 395 19.91 14.61 5.65
CA ASN A 395 20.25 15.75 6.48
C ASN A 395 19.16 16.03 7.55
N THR A 396 18.54 17.20 7.48
CA THR A 396 17.49 17.64 8.42
C THR A 396 16.09 17.15 8.06
N ASP A 397 15.86 16.73 6.81
CA ASP A 397 14.55 16.38 6.32
C ASP A 397 14.26 14.88 6.51
N THR A 398 13.26 14.60 7.34
CA THR A 398 12.81 13.25 7.68
C THR A 398 11.40 13.02 7.14
N ASN A 399 11.16 11.87 6.51
CA ASN A 399 9.85 11.49 5.99
C ASN A 399 8.76 11.64 7.05
N ILE A 400 7.69 12.33 6.72
CA ILE A 400 6.56 12.65 7.61
C ILE A 400 5.24 12.38 6.91
N GLY A 401 4.42 11.51 7.48
CA GLY A 401 3.10 11.20 6.92
C GLY A 401 3.18 10.64 5.51
N ARG A 402 2.68 11.42 4.53
CA ARG A 402 2.72 11.08 3.10
C ARG A 402 3.84 11.82 2.35
N CYS A 403 4.62 12.62 3.07
CA CYS A 403 5.72 13.37 2.50
C CYS A 403 7.05 12.67 2.72
N GLY A 404 7.90 12.67 1.70
CA GLY A 404 9.19 12.02 1.77
C GLY A 404 9.99 12.18 0.49
N PHE A 405 11.15 11.54 0.48
CA PHE A 405 12.02 11.52 -0.68
C PHE A 405 11.56 10.49 -1.70
N VAL A 406 11.40 10.95 -2.92
CA VAL A 406 11.28 10.14 -4.14
C VAL A 406 12.45 10.49 -5.06
N TYR A 407 12.62 9.77 -6.15
CA TYR A 407 13.76 10.00 -7.05
C TYR A 407 13.32 10.00 -8.51
N ASP A 408 14.15 10.59 -9.32
CA ASP A 408 14.07 10.64 -10.76
C ASP A 408 15.47 10.40 -11.33
N VAL A 409 15.59 9.69 -12.44
CA VAL A 409 16.88 9.34 -13.06
C VAL A 409 16.73 9.17 -14.57
N GLY A 410 17.67 9.68 -15.34
CA GLY A 410 17.64 9.57 -16.80
C GLY A 410 18.66 10.46 -17.50
N ASP A 411 18.31 10.86 -18.70
CA ASP A 411 19.05 11.80 -19.53
C ASP A 411 18.29 13.11 -19.68
N ASN A 412 19.02 14.22 -19.85
CA ASN A 412 18.42 15.57 -19.91
C ASN A 412 17.50 15.78 -21.11
N ASP A 413 17.78 15.07 -22.20
CA ASP A 413 16.95 15.11 -23.41
C ASP A 413 15.68 14.30 -23.26
N PHE A 414 15.59 13.43 -22.24
CA PHE A 414 14.45 12.59 -21.98
C PHE A 414 13.98 12.72 -20.54
N LYS A 415 13.45 13.89 -20.22
CA LYS A 415 12.78 14.14 -18.95
C LYS A 415 11.32 13.74 -19.04
N TYR A 416 10.84 13.02 -18.05
CA TYR A 416 9.42 12.79 -17.92
C TYR A 416 8.67 14.12 -17.76
N PRO A 417 7.60 14.34 -18.53
CA PRO A 417 6.73 15.50 -18.29
C PRO A 417 5.88 15.23 -17.03
N GLY A 418 6.03 16.04 -16.00
CA GLY A 418 5.19 16.02 -14.81
C GLY A 418 5.87 15.50 -13.54
N PRO A 419 5.16 15.36 -12.42
CA PRO A 419 5.72 14.80 -11.20
C PRO A 419 6.02 13.32 -11.43
N ASN A 420 7.28 13.04 -11.67
CA ASN A 420 7.77 11.73 -12.09
C ASN A 420 8.01 10.87 -10.87
N TYR A 421 7.04 10.05 -10.56
CA TYR A 421 7.19 9.01 -9.56
C TYR A 421 7.69 7.76 -10.26
N ILE A 422 8.99 7.46 -10.11
CA ILE A 422 9.48 6.16 -10.52
C ILE A 422 8.98 5.16 -9.49
N TYR A 423 8.05 4.32 -9.89
CA TYR A 423 7.46 3.28 -9.02
C TYR A 423 8.42 2.12 -8.74
N LEU A 424 9.51 2.03 -9.47
CA LEU A 424 10.61 1.14 -9.15
C LEU A 424 11.37 1.74 -7.95
N ALA A 425 11.45 1.01 -6.85
CA ALA A 425 12.16 1.48 -5.68
C ALA A 425 13.64 1.74 -5.97
N SER A 426 14.22 2.76 -5.34
CA SER A 426 15.61 3.18 -5.59
C SER A 426 16.63 2.08 -5.34
N ASP A 427 16.37 1.14 -4.43
CA ASP A 427 17.21 -0.02 -4.15
C ASP A 427 17.11 -1.16 -5.19
N HIS A 428 16.25 -1.01 -6.20
CA HIS A 428 16.08 -1.94 -7.31
C HIS A 428 16.31 -1.29 -8.68
N ARG A 429 16.43 0.03 -8.74
CA ARG A 429 16.74 0.75 -9.98
C ARG A 429 18.20 0.60 -10.30
N ILE A 430 18.54 -0.35 -11.17
CA ILE A 430 19.90 -0.56 -11.69
C ILE A 430 20.31 0.65 -12.52
N LEU A 431 21.52 1.16 -12.27
CA LEU A 431 22.11 2.29 -12.98
C LEU A 431 23.22 1.83 -13.93
N THR A 432 23.22 2.40 -15.12
CA THR A 432 24.25 2.20 -16.16
C THR A 432 24.90 3.55 -16.54
N SER A 433 25.25 4.38 -15.58
CA SER A 433 25.80 5.74 -15.81
C SER A 433 24.82 6.72 -16.48
N PRO A 434 23.64 6.96 -15.88
CA PRO A 434 22.69 7.98 -16.36
C PRO A 434 23.31 9.37 -16.30
N GLU A 435 22.73 10.33 -17.04
CA GLU A 435 23.24 11.70 -17.08
C GLU A 435 22.93 12.47 -15.80
N TYR A 436 21.75 12.21 -15.23
CA TYR A 436 21.36 12.79 -13.94
C TYR A 436 20.66 11.80 -13.03
N LEU A 437 20.70 12.12 -11.74
CA LEU A 437 19.86 11.52 -10.71
C LEU A 437 19.42 12.63 -9.75
N ARG A 438 18.13 12.68 -9.45
CA ARG A 438 17.54 13.64 -8.53
C ARG A 438 16.75 12.93 -7.46
N PHE A 439 17.06 13.17 -6.19
CA PHE A 439 16.15 12.88 -5.09
C PHE A 439 15.43 14.17 -4.71
N PHE A 440 14.11 14.10 -4.57
CA PHE A 440 13.33 15.28 -4.25
C PHE A 440 12.23 14.98 -3.24
N TRP A 441 11.97 15.97 -2.40
CA TRP A 441 10.93 15.92 -1.41
C TRP A 441 9.57 16.20 -2.04
N THR A 442 8.60 15.32 -1.77
CA THR A 442 7.21 15.52 -2.22
C THR A 442 6.21 14.93 -1.25
N CYS A 443 4.95 15.38 -1.32
CA CYS A 443 3.82 14.86 -0.58
C CYS A 443 2.85 14.16 -1.54
N LEU A 444 2.54 12.88 -1.29
CA LEU A 444 1.66 12.03 -2.10
C LEU A 444 0.21 12.02 -1.59
#